data_d4511228a89adcb4f66fd421fa746a12
#
_entry.id   d4511228a89adcb4f66fd421fa746a12
#
_cell.length_a   1.000
_cell.length_b   1.000
_cell.length_c   1.000
_cell.angle_alpha   90.00
_cell.angle_beta   90.00
_cell.angle_gamma   90.00
#
_symmetry.space_group_name_H-M   'P 1'
#
loop_
_entity.id
_entity.type
_entity.pdbx_description
1 polymer ?
#
loop_
_entity_poly.entity_id
_entity_poly.type
_entity_poly.pdbx_seq_one_letter_code
_entity_poly.pdbx_strand_id
1 'polypeptide(L)'
;MIHINIGSNLNSKYGTKFKNISIAISLLIDSKLKIKKISNFYETPSYPNKKLPRFVNIGLLAEYNFSYTKLIKETSLIEKKIGRVKSKKNDPRVCDIDIIDFKGLIKNNRLLKLPHPRSHIRNFVLYPIKEIDPRWIHPVFKKNVDFLINELSQNSRIEITRLRKSVII
;
A
#
# COMPACT_ATOMS: atom_id res chain seq x y z
N MET A 1 10.04 12.29 -0.80
CA MET A 1 9.80 10.87 -1.09
C MET A 1 8.30 10.61 -1.18
N ILE A 2 7.91 9.52 -1.81
CA ILE A 2 6.52 9.08 -1.94
C ILE A 2 6.41 7.71 -1.26
N HIS A 3 5.36 7.52 -0.47
CA HIS A 3 5.04 6.24 0.17
C HIS A 3 3.81 5.64 -0.51
N ILE A 4 3.94 4.41 -0.98
CA ILE A 4 2.87 3.66 -1.64
C ILE A 4 2.69 2.34 -0.91
N ASN A 5 1.45 1.91 -0.71
CA ASN A 5 1.12 0.57 -0.26
C ASN A 5 0.49 -0.22 -1.40
N ILE A 6 0.91 -1.47 -1.58
CA ILE A 6 0.30 -2.38 -2.56
C ILE A 6 -0.21 -3.61 -1.82
N GLY A 7 -1.48 -3.92 -2.02
CA GLY A 7 -2.15 -5.06 -1.41
C GLY A 7 -2.79 -5.99 -2.46
N SER A 8 -2.87 -7.28 -2.13
CA SER A 8 -3.55 -8.29 -2.93
C SER A 8 -4.05 -9.41 -2.04
N ASN A 9 -5.28 -9.92 -2.28
CA ASN A 9 -5.79 -11.12 -1.59
C ASN A 9 -6.45 -12.13 -2.52
N LEU A 10 -6.41 -11.91 -3.84
CA LEU A 10 -6.85 -12.86 -4.85
C LEU A 10 -5.73 -13.18 -5.81
N ASN A 11 -5.75 -14.40 -6.35
CA ASN A 11 -4.97 -14.76 -7.52
C ASN A 11 -5.59 -14.13 -8.77
N SER A 12 -4.80 -13.94 -9.82
CA SER A 12 -5.24 -13.46 -11.13
C SER A 12 -4.84 -14.45 -12.23
N LYS A 13 -5.18 -14.14 -13.47
CA LYS A 13 -4.68 -14.88 -14.64
C LYS A 13 -3.15 -14.88 -14.76
N TYR A 14 -2.49 -13.97 -14.09
CA TYR A 14 -1.02 -13.85 -14.09
C TYR A 14 -0.33 -14.63 -12.97
N GLY A 15 -1.11 -15.23 -12.03
CA GLY A 15 -0.59 -16.05 -10.95
C GLY A 15 -1.11 -15.66 -9.56
N THR A 16 -0.29 -15.93 -8.55
CA THR A 16 -0.65 -15.74 -7.14
C THR A 16 -0.73 -14.27 -6.73
N LYS A 17 -1.36 -13.99 -5.58
CA LYS A 17 -1.40 -12.66 -4.96
C LYS A 17 -0.01 -12.00 -4.84
N PHE A 18 1.05 -12.79 -4.60
CA PHE A 18 2.43 -12.30 -4.58
C PHE A 18 2.93 -11.86 -5.97
N LYS A 19 2.63 -12.66 -7.00
CA LYS A 19 2.99 -12.33 -8.39
C LYS A 19 2.28 -11.08 -8.88
N ASN A 20 1.02 -10.88 -8.48
CA ASN A 20 0.26 -9.66 -8.80
C ASN A 20 0.97 -8.41 -8.26
N ILE A 21 1.50 -8.46 -7.03
CA ILE A 21 2.27 -7.35 -6.44
C ILE A 21 3.57 -7.12 -7.22
N SER A 22 4.33 -8.17 -7.56
CA SER A 22 5.55 -8.03 -8.38
C SER A 22 5.26 -7.39 -9.75
N ILE A 23 4.17 -7.78 -10.40
CA ILE A 23 3.74 -7.18 -11.67
C ILE A 23 3.36 -5.70 -11.48
N ALA A 24 2.64 -5.37 -10.40
CA ALA A 24 2.30 -3.98 -10.09
C ALA A 24 3.55 -3.12 -9.94
N ILE A 25 4.57 -3.62 -9.25
CA ILE A 25 5.85 -2.93 -9.07
C ILE A 25 6.55 -2.71 -10.41
N SER A 26 6.65 -3.75 -11.26
CA SER A 26 7.27 -3.63 -12.60
C SER A 26 6.56 -2.56 -13.44
N LEU A 27 5.22 -2.55 -13.45
CA LEU A 27 4.44 -1.56 -14.18
C LEU A 27 4.58 -0.14 -13.60
N LEU A 28 4.76 0.01 -12.28
CA LEU A 28 5.06 1.31 -11.68
C LEU A 28 6.45 1.82 -12.08
N ILE A 29 7.44 0.93 -12.19
CA ILE A 29 8.78 1.27 -12.70
C ILE A 29 8.69 1.74 -14.17
N ASP A 30 7.94 1.03 -15.01
CA ASP A 30 7.68 1.41 -16.40
C ASP A 30 7.02 2.80 -16.49
N SER A 31 6.15 3.13 -15.52
CA SER A 31 5.52 4.45 -15.38
C SER A 31 6.46 5.53 -14.80
N LYS A 32 7.78 5.25 -14.74
CA LYS A 32 8.83 6.17 -14.27
C LYS A 32 8.83 6.42 -12.75
N LEU A 33 8.26 5.54 -11.96
CA LEU A 33 8.46 5.53 -10.51
C LEU A 33 9.86 4.97 -10.21
N LYS A 34 10.69 5.74 -9.51
CA LYS A 34 12.03 5.33 -9.09
C LYS A 34 11.98 4.76 -7.69
N ILE A 35 11.93 3.45 -7.56
CA ILE A 35 11.86 2.77 -6.28
C ILE A 35 13.21 2.88 -5.55
N LYS A 36 13.19 3.28 -4.28
CA LYS A 36 14.35 3.37 -3.39
C LYS A 36 14.40 2.22 -2.40
N LYS A 37 13.24 1.84 -1.84
CA LYS A 37 13.12 0.71 -0.92
C LYS A 37 11.80 -0.02 -1.10
N ILE A 38 11.80 -1.31 -0.84
CA ILE A 38 10.64 -2.19 -0.82
C ILE A 38 10.66 -2.93 0.51
N SER A 39 9.54 -2.98 1.21
CA SER A 39 9.42 -3.79 2.43
C SER A 39 9.31 -5.28 2.12
N ASN A 40 9.45 -6.13 3.14
CA ASN A 40 8.98 -7.50 3.07
C ASN A 40 7.46 -7.54 2.89
N PHE A 41 6.94 -8.73 2.55
CA PHE A 41 5.49 -8.96 2.56
C PHE A 41 4.97 -9.01 3.99
N TYR A 42 3.83 -8.37 4.22
CA TYR A 42 3.05 -8.43 5.45
C TYR A 42 1.69 -9.04 5.16
N GLU A 43 1.30 -10.05 5.94
CA GLU A 43 0.00 -10.70 5.80
C GLU A 43 -0.95 -10.24 6.90
N THR A 44 -2.19 -9.93 6.52
CA THR A 44 -3.26 -9.51 7.43
C THR A 44 -4.59 -10.17 7.08
N PRO A 45 -5.51 -10.36 8.04
CA PRO A 45 -6.88 -10.75 7.73
C PRO A 45 -7.57 -9.72 6.85
N SER A 46 -8.56 -10.15 6.09
CA SER A 46 -9.49 -9.24 5.42
C SER A 46 -10.42 -8.57 6.43
N TYR A 47 -10.78 -7.30 6.19
CA TYR A 47 -11.68 -6.55 7.05
C TYR A 47 -12.90 -6.04 6.25
N PRO A 48 -14.10 -6.07 6.81
CA PRO A 48 -14.48 -6.53 8.16
C PRO A 48 -14.62 -8.05 8.29
N ASN A 49 -14.69 -8.79 7.17
CA ASN A 49 -14.93 -10.22 7.16
C ASN A 49 -13.62 -11.03 7.13
N LYS A 50 -13.20 -11.54 8.27
CA LYS A 50 -11.97 -12.34 8.41
C LYS A 50 -12.01 -13.72 7.74
N LYS A 51 -13.20 -14.20 7.29
CA LYS A 51 -13.35 -15.45 6.53
C LYS A 51 -12.91 -15.31 5.07
N LEU A 52 -12.82 -14.07 4.56
CA LEU A 52 -12.31 -13.80 3.22
C LEU A 52 -10.79 -14.05 3.13
N PRO A 53 -10.24 -14.28 1.93
CA PRO A 53 -8.81 -14.53 1.75
C PRO A 53 -7.95 -13.42 2.38
N ARG A 54 -6.90 -13.83 3.09
CA ARG A 54 -5.96 -12.89 3.74
C ARG A 54 -5.22 -12.05 2.70
N PHE A 55 -5.06 -10.77 3.01
CA PHE A 55 -4.23 -9.86 2.22
C PHE A 55 -2.74 -10.11 2.44
N VAL A 56 -1.97 -9.94 1.38
CA VAL A 56 -0.54 -9.64 1.46
C VAL A 56 -0.33 -8.19 1.03
N ASN A 57 0.51 -7.48 1.76
CA ASN A 57 0.78 -6.06 1.56
C ASN A 57 2.28 -5.80 1.56
N ILE A 58 2.71 -4.78 0.83
CA ILE A 58 4.07 -4.22 0.88
C ILE A 58 4.01 -2.70 0.92
N GLY A 59 5.09 -2.09 1.42
CA GLY A 59 5.35 -0.66 1.30
C GLY A 59 6.44 -0.38 0.28
N LEU A 60 6.29 0.69 -0.48
CA LEU A 60 7.31 1.23 -1.37
C LEU A 60 7.70 2.63 -0.92
N LEU A 61 9.00 2.90 -0.88
CA LEU A 61 9.58 4.24 -0.80
C LEU A 61 10.13 4.59 -2.18
N ALA A 62 9.68 5.69 -2.77
CA ALA A 62 10.01 6.01 -4.15
C ALA A 62 10.16 7.52 -4.40
N GLU A 63 10.77 7.84 -5.53
CA GLU A 63 10.77 9.16 -6.17
C GLU A 63 9.88 9.15 -7.41
N TYR A 64 9.20 10.26 -7.65
CA TYR A 64 8.40 10.47 -8.84
C TYR A 64 8.43 11.94 -9.24
N ASN A 65 8.80 12.21 -10.50
CA ASN A 65 9.05 13.57 -10.98
C ASN A 65 7.81 14.23 -11.60
N PHE A 66 6.69 13.49 -11.69
CA PHE A 66 5.45 14.03 -12.24
C PHE A 66 4.45 14.36 -11.12
N SER A 67 3.28 14.86 -11.50
CA SER A 67 2.24 15.23 -10.55
C SER A 67 1.59 14.03 -9.86
N TYR A 68 1.00 14.26 -8.69
CA TYR A 68 0.19 13.24 -7.98
C TYR A 68 -1.02 12.80 -8.82
N THR A 69 -1.61 13.70 -9.62
CA THR A 69 -2.75 13.38 -10.49
C THR A 69 -2.37 12.40 -11.60
N LYS A 70 -1.15 12.52 -12.14
CA LYS A 70 -0.62 11.53 -13.08
C LYS A 70 -0.41 10.18 -12.38
N LEU A 71 0.18 10.16 -11.19
CA LEU A 71 0.39 8.92 -10.43
C LEU A 71 -0.92 8.19 -10.13
N ILE A 72 -2.00 8.91 -9.73
CA ILE A 72 -3.32 8.32 -9.51
C ILE A 72 -3.86 7.64 -10.79
N LYS A 73 -3.72 8.29 -11.94
CA LYS A 73 -4.15 7.70 -13.22
C LYS A 73 -3.36 6.42 -13.52
N GLU A 74 -2.04 6.46 -13.36
CA GLU A 74 -1.16 5.31 -13.57
C GLU A 74 -1.51 4.15 -12.64
N THR A 75 -1.67 4.39 -11.32
CA THR A 75 -2.04 3.33 -10.39
C THR A 75 -3.38 2.68 -10.75
N SER A 76 -4.38 3.48 -11.12
CA SER A 76 -5.70 2.98 -11.55
C SER A 76 -5.62 2.15 -12.84
N LEU A 77 -4.78 2.54 -13.80
CA LEU A 77 -4.56 1.78 -15.04
C LEU A 77 -3.84 0.45 -14.76
N ILE A 78 -2.84 0.47 -13.87
CA ILE A 78 -2.11 -0.73 -13.46
C ILE A 78 -3.03 -1.74 -12.77
N GLU A 79 -3.86 -1.29 -11.84
CA GLU A 79 -4.84 -2.15 -11.17
C GLU A 79 -5.78 -2.83 -12.16
N LYS A 80 -6.33 -2.07 -13.12
CA LYS A 80 -7.18 -2.61 -14.21
C LYS A 80 -6.41 -3.62 -15.06
N LYS A 81 -5.18 -3.33 -15.43
CA LYS A 81 -4.33 -4.20 -16.26
C LYS A 81 -4.07 -5.55 -15.57
N ILE A 82 -3.90 -5.57 -14.26
CA ILE A 82 -3.70 -6.79 -13.46
C ILE A 82 -5.02 -7.58 -13.33
N GLY A 83 -6.16 -6.96 -13.59
CA GLY A 83 -7.47 -7.61 -13.58
C GLY A 83 -8.38 -7.17 -12.44
N ARG A 84 -8.12 -6.00 -11.83
CA ARG A 84 -9.05 -5.43 -10.84
C ARG A 84 -10.38 -5.09 -11.50
N VAL A 85 -11.44 -5.71 -11.01
CA VAL A 85 -12.82 -5.40 -11.39
C VAL A 85 -13.42 -4.45 -10.35
N LYS A 86 -14.27 -3.53 -10.79
CA LYS A 86 -15.00 -2.64 -9.88
C LYS A 86 -15.96 -3.48 -9.06
N SER A 87 -15.83 -3.43 -7.74
CA SER A 87 -16.62 -4.21 -6.78
C SER A 87 -17.04 -3.34 -5.59
N LYS A 88 -17.78 -3.90 -4.64
CA LYS A 88 -18.16 -3.22 -3.42
C LYS A 88 -16.93 -2.88 -2.57
N LYS A 89 -17.10 -1.92 -1.68
CA LYS A 89 -16.04 -1.55 -0.71
C LYS A 89 -15.69 -2.77 0.15
N ASN A 90 -14.40 -3.02 0.34
CA ASN A 90 -13.81 -4.13 1.09
C ASN A 90 -13.95 -5.52 0.46
N ASP A 91 -14.44 -5.64 -0.76
CA ASP A 91 -14.40 -6.92 -1.47
C ASP A 91 -12.95 -7.37 -1.73
N PRO A 92 -12.72 -8.70 -1.85
CA PRO A 92 -11.45 -9.24 -2.30
C PRO A 92 -11.02 -8.68 -3.65
N ARG A 93 -9.71 -8.47 -3.83
CA ARG A 93 -9.18 -7.89 -5.07
C ARG A 93 -7.79 -8.40 -5.43
N VAL A 94 -7.53 -8.46 -6.71
CA VAL A 94 -6.26 -8.93 -7.27
C VAL A 94 -5.11 -7.94 -7.07
N CYS A 95 -5.43 -6.64 -6.99
CA CYS A 95 -4.46 -5.57 -6.76
C CYS A 95 -5.14 -4.32 -6.20
N ASP A 96 -4.50 -3.67 -5.24
CA ASP A 96 -4.91 -2.40 -4.63
C ASP A 96 -3.64 -1.55 -4.43
N ILE A 97 -3.59 -0.36 -5.03
CA ILE A 97 -2.41 0.52 -4.97
C ILE A 97 -2.82 1.85 -4.33
N ASP A 98 -2.53 2.00 -3.04
CA ASP A 98 -2.81 3.19 -2.26
C ASP A 98 -1.58 4.12 -2.23
N ILE A 99 -1.73 5.37 -2.68
CA ILE A 99 -0.74 6.44 -2.44
C ILE A 99 -0.93 6.92 -1.01
N ILE A 100 0.02 6.61 -0.14
CA ILE A 100 -0.07 6.91 1.29
C ILE A 100 0.34 8.34 1.57
N ASP A 101 1.49 8.74 1.06
CA ASP A 101 2.04 10.08 1.21
C ASP A 101 2.73 10.50 -0.09
N PHE A 102 2.45 11.68 -0.57
CA PHE A 102 3.08 12.25 -1.76
C PHE A 102 3.89 13.49 -1.37
N LYS A 103 5.15 13.28 -1.00
CA LYS A 103 6.11 14.36 -0.65
C LYS A 103 5.62 15.29 0.47
N GLY A 104 4.86 14.77 1.44
CA GLY A 104 4.28 15.54 2.54
C GLY A 104 3.09 16.41 2.14
N LEU A 105 2.58 16.27 0.91
CA LEU A 105 1.47 17.07 0.39
C LEU A 105 0.17 16.79 1.14
N ILE A 106 -0.48 17.84 1.63
CA ILE A 106 -1.81 17.75 2.23
C ILE A 106 -2.83 18.22 1.21
N LYS A 107 -3.72 17.31 0.79
CA LYS A 107 -4.84 17.57 -0.13
C LYS A 107 -6.10 16.89 0.37
N ASN A 108 -7.21 17.61 0.34
CA ASN A 108 -8.52 17.08 0.67
C ASN A 108 -9.53 17.56 -0.38
N ASN A 109 -9.59 16.84 -1.49
CA ASN A 109 -10.57 17.12 -2.54
C ASN A 109 -11.31 15.83 -2.95
N ARG A 110 -12.30 15.96 -3.84
CA ARG A 110 -13.16 14.85 -4.26
C ARG A 110 -12.41 13.71 -4.95
N LEU A 111 -11.30 14.01 -5.62
CA LEU A 111 -10.52 13.02 -6.40
C LEU A 111 -9.49 12.30 -5.54
N LEU A 112 -8.91 13.00 -4.56
CA LEU A 112 -7.83 12.47 -3.74
C LEU A 112 -7.76 13.14 -2.38
N LYS A 113 -7.51 12.33 -1.38
CA LYS A 113 -7.12 12.77 -0.03
C LYS A 113 -5.70 12.30 0.26
N LEU A 114 -4.80 13.25 0.53
CA LEU A 114 -3.42 13.01 0.91
C LEU A 114 -3.10 13.72 2.23
N PRO A 115 -2.38 13.08 3.15
CA PRO A 115 -2.04 11.65 3.13
C PRO A 115 -3.29 10.78 3.09
N HIS A 116 -3.15 9.50 2.75
CA HIS A 116 -4.29 8.58 2.68
C HIS A 116 -5.08 8.61 4.01
N PRO A 117 -6.41 8.86 3.99
CA PRO A 117 -7.19 9.23 5.18
C PRO A 117 -7.12 8.26 6.35
N ARG A 118 -6.88 6.97 6.09
CA ARG A 118 -6.81 5.92 7.10
C ARG A 118 -5.42 5.32 7.27
N SER A 119 -4.38 5.98 6.75
CA SER A 119 -2.99 5.47 6.85
C SER A 119 -2.54 5.30 8.29
N HIS A 120 -2.90 6.24 9.16
CA HIS A 120 -2.50 6.30 10.57
C HIS A 120 -3.12 5.23 11.48
N ILE A 121 -4.15 4.50 11.01
CA ILE A 121 -4.84 3.45 11.78
C ILE A 121 -4.78 2.07 11.12
N ARG A 122 -3.94 1.90 10.08
CA ARG A 122 -3.81 0.65 9.34
C ARG A 122 -2.46 0.00 9.59
N ASN A 123 -2.46 -1.14 10.26
CA ASN A 123 -1.25 -1.92 10.52
C ASN A 123 -0.49 -2.26 9.23
N PHE A 124 -1.20 -2.73 8.18
CA PHE A 124 -0.63 -3.11 6.88
C PHE A 124 -0.06 -1.93 6.06
N VAL A 125 -0.22 -0.69 6.55
CA VAL A 125 0.44 0.52 6.03
C VAL A 125 1.62 0.88 6.93
N LEU A 126 1.41 0.95 8.24
CA LEU A 126 2.40 1.46 9.19
C LEU A 126 3.61 0.53 9.36
N TYR A 127 3.40 -0.79 9.45
CA TYR A 127 4.53 -1.73 9.60
C TYR A 127 5.46 -1.74 8.38
N PRO A 128 4.96 -1.82 7.12
CA PRO A 128 5.80 -1.63 5.94
C PRO A 128 6.52 -0.29 5.91
N ILE A 129 5.86 0.83 6.29
CA ILE A 129 6.52 2.14 6.34
C ILE A 129 7.63 2.13 7.40
N LYS A 130 7.40 1.59 8.59
CA LYS A 130 8.43 1.48 9.63
C LYS A 130 9.68 0.75 9.11
N GLU A 131 9.51 -0.28 8.30
CA GLU A 131 10.62 -1.04 7.73
C GLU A 131 11.43 -0.23 6.70
N ILE A 132 10.77 0.52 5.82
CA ILE A 132 11.42 1.21 4.71
C ILE A 132 11.82 2.65 5.02
N ASP A 133 11.08 3.32 5.92
CA ASP A 133 11.33 4.70 6.33
C ASP A 133 10.96 4.92 7.81
N PRO A 134 11.77 4.43 8.76
CA PRO A 134 11.47 4.52 10.20
C PRO A 134 11.38 5.97 10.72
N ARG A 135 11.87 6.95 9.96
CA ARG A 135 11.81 8.37 10.32
C ARG A 135 10.61 9.10 9.73
N TRP A 136 9.72 8.38 9.02
CA TRP A 136 8.52 9.00 8.46
C TRP A 136 7.64 9.64 9.54
N ILE A 137 7.23 10.87 9.27
CA ILE A 137 6.30 11.64 10.09
C ILE A 137 5.02 11.86 9.28
N HIS A 138 3.88 11.49 9.86
CA HIS A 138 2.59 11.68 9.21
C HIS A 138 2.32 13.17 8.94
N PRO A 139 2.09 13.59 7.67
CA PRO A 139 2.03 15.00 7.30
C PRO A 139 1.00 15.83 8.08
N VAL A 140 -0.14 15.24 8.43
CA VAL A 140 -1.23 15.94 9.16
C VAL A 140 -1.05 15.83 10.67
N PHE A 141 -0.89 14.61 11.20
CA PHE A 141 -0.85 14.42 12.67
C PHE A 141 0.48 14.79 13.30
N LYS A 142 1.56 14.99 12.50
CA LYS A 142 2.92 15.30 12.98
C LYS A 142 3.46 14.27 13.98
N LYS A 143 3.00 13.01 13.85
CA LYS A 143 3.44 11.86 14.66
C LYS A 143 4.31 10.96 13.81
N ASN A 144 5.37 10.39 14.43
CA ASN A 144 6.22 9.39 13.78
C ASN A 144 5.52 8.03 13.67
N VAL A 145 6.07 7.16 12.85
CA VAL A 145 5.48 5.84 12.57
C VAL A 145 5.39 4.94 13.80
N ASP A 146 6.36 5.02 14.72
CA ASP A 146 6.35 4.22 15.95
C ASP A 146 5.23 4.65 16.89
N PHE A 147 5.02 5.95 17.05
CA PHE A 147 3.90 6.48 17.81
C PHE A 147 2.58 5.97 17.25
N LEU A 148 2.38 6.06 15.92
CA LEU A 148 1.14 5.61 15.28
C LEU A 148 0.92 4.09 15.42
N ILE A 149 1.98 3.28 15.39
CA ILE A 149 1.89 1.84 15.64
C ILE A 149 1.45 1.56 17.08
N ASN A 150 1.97 2.32 18.06
CA ASN A 150 1.61 2.16 19.47
C ASN A 150 0.14 2.54 19.74
N GLU A 151 -0.43 3.47 18.96
CA GLU A 151 -1.85 3.85 19.03
C GLU A 151 -2.81 2.80 18.43
N LEU A 152 -2.28 1.84 17.64
CA LEU A 152 -3.11 0.75 17.11
C LEU A 152 -3.63 -0.12 18.26
N SER A 153 -4.86 -0.63 18.13
CA SER A 153 -5.39 -1.62 19.08
C SER A 153 -4.48 -2.85 19.18
N GLN A 154 -4.48 -3.51 20.32
CA GLN A 154 -3.72 -4.74 20.53
C GLN A 154 -4.01 -5.77 19.44
N ASN A 155 -5.28 -6.00 19.10
CA ASN A 155 -5.69 -6.92 18.05
C ASN A 155 -5.07 -6.55 16.69
N SER A 156 -5.09 -5.27 16.32
CA SER A 156 -4.49 -4.81 15.07
C SER A 156 -2.97 -5.05 15.03
N ARG A 157 -2.29 -4.95 16.18
CA ARG A 157 -0.84 -5.19 16.27
C ARG A 157 -0.47 -6.67 16.15
N ILE A 158 -1.27 -7.58 16.71
CA ILE A 158 -0.98 -9.02 16.69
C ILE A 158 -1.47 -9.74 15.42
N GLU A 159 -2.43 -9.17 14.69
CA GLU A 159 -3.00 -9.78 13.48
C GLU A 159 -2.12 -9.64 12.23
N ILE A 160 -1.06 -8.84 12.28
CA ILE A 160 -0.13 -8.65 11.17
C ILE A 160 1.08 -9.57 11.31
N THR A 161 1.42 -10.26 10.23
CA THR A 161 2.57 -11.16 10.19
C THR A 161 3.54 -10.73 9.10
N ARG A 162 4.79 -10.45 9.47
CA ARG A 162 5.86 -10.25 8.49
C ARG A 162 6.29 -11.61 7.92
N LEU A 163 6.21 -11.75 6.61
CA LEU A 163 6.64 -12.96 5.92
C LEU A 163 8.13 -12.90 5.61
N ARG A 164 8.82 -14.06 5.74
CA ARG A 164 10.23 -14.20 5.31
C ARG A 164 10.31 -14.38 3.78
N LYS A 165 9.67 -13.48 3.05
CA LYS A 165 9.61 -13.51 1.59
C LYS A 165 9.83 -12.10 1.06
N SER A 166 10.85 -11.94 0.25
CA SER A 166 11.14 -10.66 -0.43
C SER A 166 10.44 -10.61 -1.79
N VAL A 167 10.22 -9.39 -2.27
CA VAL A 167 9.72 -9.16 -3.62
C VAL A 167 10.85 -9.47 -4.60
N ILE A 168 10.54 -10.26 -5.62
CA ILE A 168 11.41 -10.49 -6.79
C ILE A 168 10.86 -9.63 -7.92
N ILE A 169 11.68 -8.69 -8.40
CA ILE A 169 11.37 -7.78 -9.51
C ILE A 169 11.97 -8.33 -10.80
#